data_f9ade42bc8d8d6ffd3b1261c12a7a136
#
_entry.id   f9ade42bc8d8d6ffd3b1261c12a7a136
#
_cell.length_a   1.000
_cell.length_b   1.000
_cell.length_c   1.000
_cell.angle_alpha   90.00
_cell.angle_beta   90.00
_cell.angle_gamma   90.00
#
_symmetry.space_group_name_H-M   'P 1'
#
loop_
_entity.id
_entity.type
_entity.pdbx_description
1 polymer ?
#
loop_
_entity_poly.entity_id
_entity_poly.type
_entity_poly.pdbx_seq_one_letter_code
_entity_poly.pdbx_strand_id
1 'polypeptide(L)'
;MATTTKKMTENPVVQRIVDLIREQGKKEKDLTDYLGISPGTMSKWKYDGSFVYIKHIDRICEFLDTTPNYLFFGPEDEEERLTPVEKEVIRMYRGLDQGRKKCIRDTLKYFRETKQSDS
;
A
#
# COMPACT_ATOMS: atom_id res chain seq x y z
N MET A 1 -29.48 -14.25 6.44
CA MET A 1 -28.94 -13.85 6.14
C MET A 1 -28.37 -12.97 6.62
N ALA A 2 -27.77 -12.78 6.81
CA ALA A 2 -27.17 -12.14 7.41
C ALA A 2 -26.94 -11.02 7.11
N THR A 3 -27.05 -10.51 6.70
CA THR A 3 -26.80 -9.47 6.32
C THR A 3 -26.82 -8.44 7.13
N THR A 4 -26.72 -8.52 8.28
CA THR A 4 -26.66 -7.42 9.10
C THR A 4 -25.36 -6.79 9.09
N THR A 5 -24.37 -7.32 8.47
CA THR A 5 -23.08 -6.72 8.43
C THR A 5 -23.10 -5.43 7.66
N LYS A 6 -22.51 -4.39 8.22
CA LYS A 6 -22.47 -3.12 7.57
C LYS A 6 -21.60 -3.21 6.34
N LYS A 7 -22.09 -2.71 5.24
CA LYS A 7 -21.38 -2.81 4.00
C LYS A 7 -20.33 -1.73 3.88
N MET A 8 -19.17 -2.05 3.39
CA MET A 8 -18.15 -1.06 3.14
C MET A 8 -18.57 -0.12 2.05
N THR A 9 -18.08 1.11 2.14
CA THR A 9 -18.35 2.08 1.10
C THR A 9 -17.68 1.61 -0.18
N GLU A 10 -18.07 2.15 -1.29
CA GLU A 10 -17.50 1.75 -2.55
C GLU A 10 -16.30 2.56 -2.93
N ASN A 11 -15.49 2.92 -2.01
CA ASN A 11 -14.29 3.68 -2.29
C ASN A 11 -13.18 2.72 -2.68
N PRO A 12 -12.75 2.72 -3.93
CA PRO A 12 -11.74 1.76 -4.37
C PRO A 12 -10.40 1.90 -3.66
N VAL A 13 -10.07 3.10 -3.22
CA VAL A 13 -8.80 3.31 -2.51
C VAL A 13 -8.83 2.58 -1.17
N VAL A 14 -9.91 2.74 -0.43
CA VAL A 14 -10.05 2.08 0.86
C VAL A 14 -10.10 0.57 0.66
N GLN A 15 -10.77 0.13 -0.38
CA GLN A 15 -10.83 -1.30 -0.67
C GLN A 15 -9.44 -1.86 -0.93
N ARG A 16 -8.62 -1.14 -1.68
CA ARG A 16 -7.26 -1.58 -1.96
C ARG A 16 -6.41 -1.61 -0.70
N ILE A 17 -6.61 -0.64 0.20
CA ILE A 17 -5.89 -0.64 1.48
C ILE A 17 -6.26 -1.89 2.27
N VAL A 18 -7.54 -2.19 2.37
CA VAL A 18 -7.98 -3.35 3.13
C VAL A 18 -7.48 -4.65 2.49
N ASP A 19 -7.53 -4.71 1.17
CA ASP A 19 -7.06 -5.89 0.47
C ASP A 19 -5.58 -6.13 0.69
N LEU A 20 -4.77 -5.08 0.67
CA LEU A 20 -3.34 -5.23 0.89
C LEU A 20 -3.04 -5.67 2.32
N ILE A 21 -3.78 -5.15 3.28
CA ILE A 21 -3.62 -5.57 4.67
C ILE A 21 -3.84 -7.08 4.75
N ARG A 22 -4.92 -7.54 4.13
CA ARG A 22 -5.27 -8.94 4.18
C ARG A 22 -4.25 -9.81 3.43
N GLU A 23 -3.84 -9.36 2.26
CA GLU A 23 -2.89 -10.13 1.45
C GLU A 23 -1.54 -10.26 2.13
N GLN A 24 -1.16 -9.27 2.92
CA GLN A 24 0.12 -9.30 3.60
C GLN A 24 0.05 -9.95 4.97
N GLY A 25 -1.11 -10.45 5.35
CA GLY A 25 -1.27 -11.09 6.65
C GLY A 25 -1.15 -10.15 7.82
N LYS A 26 -1.39 -8.87 7.58
CA LYS A 26 -1.33 -7.87 8.64
C LYS A 26 -2.72 -7.66 9.22
N LYS A 27 -2.79 -6.87 10.26
CA LYS A 27 -4.07 -6.55 10.87
C LYS A 27 -4.34 -5.07 10.73
N GLU A 28 -5.60 -4.70 10.66
CA GLU A 28 -5.95 -3.29 10.57
C GLU A 28 -5.43 -2.52 11.77
N LYS A 29 -5.39 -3.17 12.93
CA LYS A 29 -4.84 -2.53 14.11
C LYS A 29 -3.38 -2.16 13.93
N ASP A 30 -2.62 -2.98 13.22
CA ASP A 30 -1.21 -2.68 12.95
C ASP A 30 -1.10 -1.39 12.15
N LEU A 31 -1.97 -1.18 11.21
CA LEU A 31 -1.95 0.04 10.42
C LEU A 31 -2.36 1.24 11.28
N THR A 32 -3.44 1.12 12.06
CA THR A 32 -3.87 2.25 12.87
C THR A 32 -2.81 2.62 13.90
N ASP A 33 -2.13 1.63 14.46
CA ASP A 33 -1.04 1.91 15.40
C ASP A 33 0.11 2.63 14.67
N TYR A 34 0.43 2.19 13.48
CA TYR A 34 1.51 2.81 12.71
C TYR A 34 1.19 4.27 12.39
N LEU A 35 -0.07 4.55 12.09
CA LEU A 35 -0.48 5.90 11.74
C LEU A 35 -0.76 6.77 12.96
N GLY A 36 -0.89 6.16 14.13
CA GLY A 36 -1.22 6.91 15.34
C GLY A 36 -2.67 7.33 15.39
N ILE A 37 -3.56 6.55 14.79
CA ILE A 37 -4.99 6.87 14.81
C ILE A 37 -5.74 5.77 15.52
N SER A 38 -6.98 6.03 15.87
CA SER A 38 -7.79 5.03 16.53
C SER A 38 -8.45 4.09 15.54
N PRO A 39 -8.78 2.88 15.97
CA PRO A 39 -9.51 1.98 15.08
C PRO A 39 -10.82 2.56 14.58
N GLY A 40 -11.45 3.42 15.38
CA GLY A 40 -12.69 4.06 14.97
C GLY A 40 -12.50 4.97 13.79
N THR A 41 -11.32 5.61 13.68
CA THR A 41 -11.04 6.46 12.55
C THR A 41 -11.01 5.62 11.27
N MET A 42 -10.38 4.47 11.30
CA MET A 42 -10.33 3.62 10.14
C MET A 42 -11.71 3.07 9.79
N SER A 43 -12.54 2.81 10.79
CA SER A 43 -13.91 2.40 10.54
C SER A 43 -14.66 3.45 9.74
N LYS A 44 -14.41 4.72 10.01
CA LYS A 44 -15.06 5.78 9.23
C LYS A 44 -14.64 5.75 7.78
N TRP A 45 -13.39 5.41 7.51
CA TRP A 45 -12.96 5.27 6.13
C TRP A 45 -13.73 4.14 5.43
N LYS A 46 -13.93 3.04 6.13
CA LYS A 46 -14.53 1.87 5.52
C LYS A 46 -16.04 1.97 5.38
N TYR A 47 -16.70 2.57 6.35
CA TYR A 47 -18.16 2.49 6.39
C TYR A 47 -18.86 3.81 6.23
N ASP A 48 -18.21 4.90 6.57
CA ASP A 48 -18.86 6.20 6.52
C ASP A 48 -18.40 7.10 5.37
N GLY A 49 -17.53 6.57 4.53
CA GLY A 49 -17.11 7.32 3.35
C GLY A 49 -16.15 8.48 3.61
N SER A 50 -15.49 8.46 4.76
CA SER A 50 -14.55 9.54 5.06
C SER A 50 -13.35 9.48 4.14
N PHE A 51 -12.86 10.64 3.70
CA PHE A 51 -11.68 10.72 2.87
C PHE A 51 -10.46 11.15 3.63
N VAL A 52 -10.51 11.15 4.95
CA VAL A 52 -9.39 11.62 5.76
C VAL A 52 -8.14 10.77 5.57
N TYR A 53 -8.28 9.53 5.08
CA TYR A 53 -7.11 8.70 4.81
C TYR A 53 -6.11 9.40 3.88
N ILE A 54 -6.56 10.35 3.10
CA ILE A 54 -5.67 11.04 2.17
C ILE A 54 -4.50 11.71 2.89
N LYS A 55 -4.75 12.23 4.08
CA LYS A 55 -3.68 12.86 4.84
C LYS A 55 -2.61 11.86 5.25
N HIS A 56 -2.92 10.60 5.28
CA HIS A 56 -1.99 9.58 5.74
C HIS A 56 -1.47 8.73 4.57
N ILE A 57 -1.73 9.16 3.33
CA ILE A 57 -1.47 8.31 2.20
C ILE A 57 0.00 7.87 2.09
N ASP A 58 0.93 8.76 2.39
CA ASP A 58 2.34 8.41 2.31
C ASP A 58 2.71 7.34 3.32
N ARG A 59 2.20 7.47 4.53
CA ARG A 59 2.51 6.50 5.57
C ARG A 59 1.79 5.19 5.35
N ILE A 60 0.59 5.23 4.80
CA ILE A 60 -0.11 4.02 4.44
C ILE A 60 0.69 3.26 3.39
N CYS A 61 1.19 3.98 2.39
CA CYS A 61 2.00 3.34 1.36
C CYS A 61 3.27 2.74 1.92
N GLU A 62 3.89 3.42 2.86
CA GLU A 62 5.08 2.91 3.51
C GLU A 62 4.79 1.62 4.24
N PHE A 63 3.72 1.61 5.01
CA PHE A 63 3.35 0.44 5.80
C PHE A 63 2.97 -0.75 4.93
N LEU A 64 2.29 -0.50 3.83
CA LEU A 64 1.80 -1.56 2.95
C LEU A 64 2.71 -1.87 1.78
N ASP A 65 3.86 -1.19 1.71
CA ASP A 65 4.83 -1.45 0.65
C ASP A 65 4.19 -1.24 -0.72
N THR A 66 3.52 -0.13 -0.89
CA THR A 66 2.85 0.18 -2.12
C THR A 66 3.06 1.65 -2.48
N THR A 67 2.37 2.15 -3.46
CA THR A 67 2.53 3.51 -3.93
C THR A 67 1.18 4.21 -3.99
N PRO A 68 1.16 5.53 -3.92
CA PRO A 68 -0.11 6.24 -4.09
C PRO A 68 -0.75 5.94 -5.44
N ASN A 69 0.05 5.74 -6.46
CA ASN A 69 -0.49 5.46 -7.78
C ASN A 69 -1.28 4.16 -7.79
N TYR A 70 -0.75 3.14 -7.13
CA TYR A 70 -1.48 1.88 -7.03
C TYR A 70 -2.77 2.05 -6.25
N LEU A 71 -2.72 2.77 -5.13
CA LEU A 71 -3.91 2.94 -4.31
C LEU A 71 -5.01 3.71 -5.04
N PHE A 72 -4.64 4.72 -5.79
CA PHE A 72 -5.65 5.54 -6.46
C PHE A 72 -6.12 4.96 -7.78
N PHE A 73 -5.25 4.29 -8.51
CA PHE A 73 -5.60 3.87 -9.87
C PHE A 73 -5.57 2.37 -10.11
N GLY A 74 -5.02 1.60 -9.21
CA GLY A 74 -5.00 0.15 -9.37
C GLY A 74 -3.82 -0.31 -10.20
N PRO A 75 -3.70 -1.61 -10.39
CA PRO A 75 -2.51 -2.19 -11.00
C PRO A 75 -2.45 -2.22 -12.51
N GLU A 76 -3.61 -2.13 -13.15
CA GLU A 76 -3.65 -2.49 -14.53
C GLU A 76 -2.80 -1.72 -15.46
N ASP A 77 -2.87 -0.44 -15.44
CA ASP A 77 -2.15 0.34 -16.40
C ASP A 77 -0.66 0.34 -16.17
N GLU A 78 -0.24 0.15 -14.93
CA GLU A 78 1.16 0.17 -14.66
C GLU A 78 1.87 -1.06 -15.15
N GLU A 79 1.23 -2.20 -15.03
CA GLU A 79 1.84 -3.41 -15.46
C GLU A 79 2.12 -3.42 -16.93
N GLU A 80 1.30 -2.78 -17.70
CA GLU A 80 1.48 -2.75 -19.13
C GLU A 80 2.62 -1.87 -19.57
N ARG A 81 3.04 -0.93 -18.73
CA ARG A 81 4.11 -0.04 -19.09
C ARG A 81 5.46 -0.54 -18.66
N LEU A 82 5.53 -1.65 -17.97
CA LEU A 82 6.79 -2.13 -17.45
C LEU A 82 7.58 -2.86 -18.53
N THR A 83 8.88 -2.65 -18.53
CA THR A 83 9.74 -3.41 -19.41
C THR A 83 9.86 -4.83 -18.91
N PRO A 84 10.32 -5.77 -19.74
CA PRO A 84 10.53 -7.14 -19.26
C PRO A 84 11.48 -7.24 -18.08
N VAL A 85 12.51 -6.41 -18.05
CA VAL A 85 13.45 -6.42 -16.94
C VAL A 85 12.75 -5.94 -15.67
N GLU A 86 11.96 -4.90 -15.79
CA GLU A 86 11.24 -4.39 -14.63
C GLU A 86 10.25 -5.43 -14.10
N LYS A 87 9.59 -6.15 -14.98
CA LYS A 87 8.67 -7.19 -14.55
C LYS A 87 9.41 -8.30 -13.81
N GLU A 88 10.59 -8.62 -14.26
CA GLU A 88 11.37 -9.64 -13.59
C GLU A 88 11.82 -9.18 -12.21
N VAL A 89 12.25 -7.94 -12.09
CA VAL A 89 12.65 -7.39 -10.81
C VAL A 89 11.48 -7.44 -9.83
N ILE A 90 10.29 -7.08 -10.29
CA ILE A 90 9.12 -7.11 -9.44
C ILE A 90 8.82 -8.53 -8.98
N ARG A 91 8.94 -9.48 -9.89
CA ARG A 91 8.68 -10.87 -9.54
C ARG A 91 9.64 -11.36 -8.47
N MET A 92 10.92 -11.02 -8.60
CA MET A 92 11.92 -11.40 -7.63
C MET A 92 11.67 -10.71 -6.29
N TYR A 93 11.31 -9.43 -6.34
CA TYR A 93 11.04 -8.68 -5.14
C TYR A 93 9.86 -9.29 -4.36
N ARG A 94 8.81 -9.67 -5.07
CA ARG A 94 7.64 -10.22 -4.42
C ARG A 94 7.92 -11.52 -3.69
N GLY A 95 8.95 -12.23 -4.09
CA GLY A 95 9.31 -13.48 -3.42
C GLY A 95 10.13 -13.30 -2.16
N LEU A 96 10.48 -12.07 -1.80
CA LEU A 96 11.31 -11.83 -0.64
C LEU A 96 10.47 -11.65 0.62
N ASP A 97 11.09 -11.91 1.77
CA ASP A 97 10.41 -11.63 3.03
C ASP A 97 10.45 -10.12 3.29
N GLN A 98 9.77 -9.68 4.32
CA GLN A 98 9.65 -8.25 4.60
C GLN A 98 10.98 -7.59 4.91
N GLY A 99 11.86 -8.30 5.61
CA GLY A 99 13.16 -7.73 5.93
C GLY A 99 13.99 -7.47 4.70
N ARG A 100 13.98 -8.43 3.77
CA ARG A 100 14.74 -8.27 2.55
C ARG A 100 14.10 -7.24 1.62
N LYS A 101 12.79 -7.17 1.60
CA LYS A 101 12.12 -6.13 0.83
C LYS A 101 12.51 -4.76 1.33
N LYS A 102 12.56 -4.59 2.64
CA LYS A 102 12.96 -3.31 3.20
C LYS A 102 14.39 -2.97 2.82
N CYS A 103 15.25 -3.95 2.85
CA CYS A 103 16.64 -3.75 2.47
C CYS A 103 16.75 -3.28 1.02
N ILE A 104 15.99 -3.89 0.12
CA ILE A 104 15.98 -3.49 -1.27
C ILE A 104 15.48 -2.06 -1.41
N ARG A 105 14.39 -1.73 -0.73
CA ARG A 105 13.84 -0.38 -0.83
C ARG A 105 14.81 0.66 -0.30
N ASP A 106 15.50 0.35 0.80
CA ASP A 106 16.47 1.28 1.37
C ASP A 106 17.64 1.48 0.42
N THR A 107 18.08 0.41 -0.24
CA THR A 107 19.16 0.48 -1.19
C THR A 107 18.76 1.35 -2.38
N LEU A 108 17.55 1.16 -2.89
CA LEU A 108 17.09 1.95 -4.01
C LEU A 108 16.98 3.42 -3.63
N LYS A 109 16.53 3.68 -2.42
CA LYS A 109 16.41 5.04 -1.93
C LYS A 109 17.79 5.68 -1.83
N TYR A 110 18.75 4.94 -1.35
CA TYR A 110 20.12 5.43 -1.25
C TYR A 110 20.65 5.82 -2.63
N PHE A 111 20.49 4.94 -3.61
CA PHE A 111 20.97 5.25 -4.96
C PHE A 111 20.25 6.45 -5.55
N ARG A 112 18.96 6.59 -5.31
CA ARG A 112 18.23 7.73 -5.82
C ARG A 112 18.73 9.03 -5.21
N GLU A 113 19.04 9.00 -3.91
CA GLU A 113 19.43 10.21 -3.22
C GLU A 113 20.87 10.61 -3.48
N THR A 114 21.75 9.63 -3.71
CA THR A 114 23.11 9.99 -3.96
C THR A 114 23.32 10.41 -5.37
N LYS A 115 22.41 10.27 -6.25
CA LYS A 115 22.50 10.71 -7.53
C LYS A 115 23.68 10.20 -8.23
N GLN A 116 23.65 9.56 -9.26
CA GLN A 116 24.71 9.01 -9.95
C GLN A 116 25.39 10.02 -10.62
N SER A 117 26.51 10.32 -10.23
CA SER A 117 27.12 11.39 -10.76
C SER A 117 27.59 11.27 -12.06
N ASP A 118 27.82 10.21 -12.48
CA ASP A 118 28.32 10.12 -13.68
C ASP A 118 27.49 10.10 -14.59
N SER A 119 26.61 10.11 -14.29
CA SER A 119 25.79 9.98 -15.16
C SER A 119 25.69 10.68 -15.93
#